data_b601c81e73a5c4459f5c97341e1a256f
#
_entry.id   b601c81e73a5c4459f5c97341e1a256f
#
_cell.length_a   1.000
_cell.length_b   1.000
_cell.length_c   1.000
_cell.angle_alpha   90.00
_cell.angle_beta   90.00
_cell.angle_gamma   90.00
#
_symmetry.space_group_name_H-M   'P 1'
#
loop_
_entity.id
_entity.type
_entity.pdbx_description
1 polymer ?
#
loop_
_entity_poly.entity_id
_entity_poly.type
_entity_poly.pdbx_seq_one_letter_code
_entity_poly.pdbx_strand_id
1 'polypeptide(L)'
;MSAPLLQVRDLTVSYPGGATAVRGVDLSLAAGRRLGIAGESGCGKSTLALALLRLLPTGTVTRGTVLLDGEDVLTMRWGRLRAVRWAGASIVFQGAMHSLNAVRRIGDQIAEPVLLHHRASPAQARRRAGELLEQVGLPAGRAHAYPHELSGGGRQRVMIAMALACDPRLIVADEPTTALDVMVQAQVLDLLDGLVTDRGLGLIMISHDLAVLADRCDRLAVMYAGRIVEEGPARRVYEDPLHPYGRALSGSFPRIGDPASRFAPRGLPGDPPDPAALPSGCAFRPRCPVALDVCERDDPALREADGAPDLDVGARRAACVLIGVGGVPGPGAVPALEDGTVVANVADGADGVTGAGPLMGGPDAPGPEPEGGVRSGTTP
;
A
#
# COMPACT_ATOMS: atom_id res chain seq x y z
N MET A 1 2.39 -10.95 -27.80
CA MET A 1 2.20 -10.56 -26.39
C MET A 1 0.79 -10.96 -25.99
N SER A 2 0.59 -11.74 -24.95
CA SER A 2 -0.74 -12.11 -24.44
C SER A 2 -1.40 -10.86 -23.84
N ALA A 3 -2.74 -10.75 -23.95
CA ALA A 3 -3.47 -9.68 -23.30
C ALA A 3 -3.24 -9.69 -21.77
N PRO A 4 -3.11 -8.54 -21.12
CA PRO A 4 -2.93 -8.48 -19.67
C PRO A 4 -4.15 -9.07 -18.95
N LEU A 5 -3.94 -9.72 -17.80
CA LEU A 5 -4.99 -10.23 -16.93
C LEU A 5 -5.84 -9.07 -16.37
N LEU A 6 -5.16 -8.02 -15.93
CA LEU A 6 -5.79 -6.79 -15.45
C LEU A 6 -5.22 -5.60 -16.20
N GLN A 7 -6.10 -4.71 -16.66
CA GLN A 7 -5.72 -3.42 -17.23
C GLN A 7 -6.61 -2.32 -16.66
N VAL A 8 -6.00 -1.31 -16.09
CA VAL A 8 -6.67 -0.11 -15.56
C VAL A 8 -6.25 1.07 -16.41
N ARG A 9 -7.21 1.90 -16.82
CA ARG A 9 -6.97 3.09 -17.64
C ARG A 9 -7.72 4.28 -17.07
N ASP A 10 -7.00 5.35 -16.81
CA ASP A 10 -7.49 6.65 -16.31
C ASP A 10 -8.47 6.51 -15.14
N LEU A 11 -8.17 5.59 -14.21
CA LEU A 11 -9.06 5.31 -13.09
C LEU A 11 -9.06 6.47 -12.11
N THR A 12 -10.24 7.05 -11.92
CA THR A 12 -10.47 8.16 -10.98
C THR A 12 -11.59 7.79 -10.03
N VAL A 13 -11.38 7.98 -8.73
CA VAL A 13 -12.35 7.68 -7.67
C VAL A 13 -12.51 8.87 -6.75
N SER A 14 -13.76 9.39 -6.69
CA SER A 14 -14.12 10.52 -5.81
C SER A 14 -15.20 10.09 -4.83
N TYR A 15 -14.97 10.34 -3.55
CA TYR A 15 -15.94 10.08 -2.48
C TYR A 15 -17.00 11.18 -2.38
N PRO A 16 -18.15 10.90 -1.77
CA PRO A 16 -19.08 11.96 -1.37
C PRO A 16 -18.36 13.01 -0.51
N GLY A 17 -18.55 14.28 -0.80
CA GLY A 17 -17.80 15.36 -0.14
C GLY A 17 -16.63 15.92 -0.95
N GLY A 18 -16.35 15.36 -2.15
CA GLY A 18 -15.43 15.96 -3.13
C GLY A 18 -13.99 15.47 -3.07
N ALA A 19 -13.59 14.71 -2.06
CA ALA A 19 -12.24 14.16 -1.97
C ALA A 19 -12.00 13.13 -3.09
N THR A 20 -11.01 13.37 -3.95
CA THR A 20 -10.60 12.44 -5.02
C THR A 20 -9.41 11.61 -4.55
N ALA A 21 -9.69 10.38 -4.14
CA ALA A 21 -8.70 9.48 -3.55
C ALA A 21 -7.86 8.71 -4.58
N VAL A 22 -8.35 8.56 -5.83
CA VAL A 22 -7.60 7.98 -6.96
C VAL A 22 -7.77 8.93 -8.14
N ARG A 23 -6.66 9.28 -8.81
CA ARG A 23 -6.59 10.39 -9.76
C ARG A 23 -5.87 9.94 -11.04
N GLY A 24 -6.62 9.46 -12.04
CA GLY A 24 -6.09 9.10 -13.34
C GLY A 24 -5.02 8.00 -13.26
N VAL A 25 -5.32 6.89 -12.59
CA VAL A 25 -4.37 5.78 -12.43
C VAL A 25 -4.45 4.85 -13.62
N ASP A 26 -3.27 4.62 -14.24
CA ASP A 26 -3.04 3.59 -15.23
C ASP A 26 -2.17 2.50 -14.64
N LEU A 27 -2.56 1.23 -14.79
CA LEU A 27 -1.72 0.09 -14.44
C LEU A 27 -2.12 -1.17 -15.21
N SER A 28 -1.20 -2.10 -15.32
CA SER A 28 -1.45 -3.40 -15.96
C SER A 28 -0.77 -4.52 -15.19
N LEU A 29 -1.35 -5.72 -15.25
CA LEU A 29 -0.78 -6.92 -14.68
C LEU A 29 -1.02 -8.12 -15.60
N ALA A 30 0.03 -8.82 -15.97
CA ALA A 30 -0.07 -10.08 -16.69
C ALA A 30 -0.39 -11.24 -15.71
N ALA A 31 -0.95 -12.35 -16.24
CA ALA A 31 -1.14 -13.56 -15.46
C ALA A 31 0.20 -14.11 -14.96
N GLY A 32 0.23 -14.64 -13.75
CA GLY A 32 1.45 -15.16 -13.12
C GLY A 32 2.47 -14.11 -12.71
N ARG A 33 2.10 -12.83 -12.71
CA ARG A 33 2.97 -11.72 -12.31
C ARG A 33 2.51 -11.09 -11.00
N ARG A 34 3.46 -10.42 -10.32
CA ARG A 34 3.28 -9.75 -9.03
C ARG A 34 3.51 -8.25 -9.19
N LEU A 35 2.53 -7.45 -8.82
CA LEU A 35 2.63 -5.98 -8.77
C LEU A 35 2.55 -5.51 -7.33
N GLY A 36 3.59 -4.87 -6.84
CA GLY A 36 3.59 -4.14 -5.57
C GLY A 36 3.01 -2.75 -5.72
N ILE A 37 2.21 -2.28 -4.77
CA ILE A 37 1.75 -0.89 -4.68
C ILE A 37 2.16 -0.34 -3.33
N ALA A 38 3.04 0.65 -3.34
CA ALA A 38 3.58 1.28 -2.14
C ALA A 38 3.13 2.73 -2.01
N GLY A 39 3.18 3.27 -0.79
CA GLY A 39 2.94 4.67 -0.48
C GLY A 39 2.48 4.87 0.96
N GLU A 40 2.47 6.11 1.43
CA GLU A 40 2.02 6.47 2.78
C GLU A 40 0.53 6.17 3.00
N SER A 41 0.12 6.10 4.27
CA SER A 41 -1.30 5.96 4.63
C SER A 41 -2.11 7.11 4.03
N GLY A 42 -3.33 6.83 3.56
CA GLY A 42 -4.21 7.83 2.97
C GLY A 42 -3.91 8.19 1.50
N CYS A 43 -2.83 7.69 0.86
CA CYS A 43 -2.53 8.03 -0.53
C CYS A 43 -3.46 7.39 -1.58
N GLY A 44 -4.43 6.54 -1.19
CA GLY A 44 -5.44 5.97 -2.08
C GLY A 44 -5.31 4.49 -2.41
N LYS A 45 -4.34 3.74 -1.87
CA LYS A 45 -4.07 2.32 -2.18
C LYS A 45 -5.28 1.40 -1.95
N SER A 46 -5.87 1.45 -0.76
CA SER A 46 -7.06 0.64 -0.42
C SER A 46 -8.28 1.05 -1.25
N THR A 47 -8.42 2.34 -1.57
CA THR A 47 -9.47 2.82 -2.49
C THR A 47 -9.28 2.22 -3.88
N LEU A 48 -8.04 2.20 -4.39
CA LEU A 48 -7.69 1.55 -5.65
C LEU A 48 -8.04 0.05 -5.61
N ALA A 49 -7.62 -0.67 -4.57
CA ALA A 49 -7.93 -2.10 -4.39
C ALA A 49 -9.45 -2.39 -4.43
N LEU A 50 -10.24 -1.59 -3.71
CA LEU A 50 -11.71 -1.72 -3.70
C LEU A 50 -12.34 -1.37 -5.06
N ALA A 51 -11.77 -0.39 -5.77
CA ALA A 51 -12.24 0.01 -7.10
C ALA A 51 -12.09 -1.10 -8.14
N LEU A 52 -10.98 -1.86 -8.10
CA LEU A 52 -10.73 -2.98 -9.02
C LEU A 52 -11.86 -4.03 -9.00
N LEU A 53 -12.56 -4.19 -7.88
CA LEU A 53 -13.66 -5.13 -7.72
C LEU A 53 -15.02 -4.43 -7.54
N ARG A 54 -15.06 -3.10 -7.75
CA ARG A 54 -16.27 -2.29 -7.57
C ARG A 54 -16.92 -2.50 -6.18
N LEU A 55 -16.07 -2.51 -5.14
CA LEU A 55 -16.46 -2.69 -3.72
C LEU A 55 -16.56 -1.36 -2.95
N LEU A 56 -16.47 -0.24 -3.65
CA LEU A 56 -16.55 1.09 -3.05
C LEU A 56 -17.94 1.36 -2.44
N PRO A 57 -18.01 2.21 -1.40
CA PRO A 57 -19.28 2.61 -0.78
C PRO A 57 -20.24 3.28 -1.77
N THR A 58 -21.53 3.20 -1.47
CA THR A 58 -22.58 3.88 -2.25
C THR A 58 -22.33 5.39 -2.28
N GLY A 59 -22.57 6.01 -3.43
CA GLY A 59 -22.34 7.45 -3.64
C GLY A 59 -20.93 7.80 -4.10
N THR A 60 -19.99 6.84 -4.16
CA THR A 60 -18.67 7.05 -4.72
C THR A 60 -18.76 7.12 -6.26
N VAL A 61 -18.15 8.14 -6.85
CA VAL A 61 -18.06 8.31 -8.30
C VAL A 61 -16.77 7.68 -8.81
N THR A 62 -16.90 6.73 -9.74
CA THR A 62 -15.75 6.06 -10.38
C THR A 62 -15.78 6.34 -11.88
N ARG A 63 -14.65 6.78 -12.46
CA ARG A 63 -14.45 7.02 -13.89
C ARG A 63 -13.23 6.23 -14.38
N GLY A 64 -13.11 6.09 -15.70
CA GLY A 64 -12.04 5.30 -16.32
C GLY A 64 -12.52 3.89 -16.66
N THR A 65 -11.57 2.95 -16.82
CA THR A 65 -11.86 1.57 -17.22
C THR A 65 -11.04 0.60 -16.38
N VAL A 66 -11.66 -0.51 -15.96
CA VAL A 66 -11.02 -1.62 -15.25
C VAL A 66 -11.32 -2.91 -15.98
N LEU A 67 -10.41 -3.35 -16.86
CA LEU A 67 -10.56 -4.60 -17.60
C LEU A 67 -9.95 -5.75 -16.81
N LEU A 68 -10.75 -6.74 -16.48
CA LEU A 68 -10.32 -8.03 -15.95
C LEU A 68 -10.63 -9.09 -17.01
N ASP A 69 -9.61 -9.77 -17.49
CA ASP A 69 -9.74 -10.69 -18.64
C ASP A 69 -10.43 -10.06 -19.86
N GLY A 70 -10.20 -8.77 -20.11
CA GLY A 70 -10.79 -8.02 -21.22
C GLY A 70 -12.23 -7.53 -20.97
N GLU A 71 -12.87 -7.86 -19.85
CA GLU A 71 -14.20 -7.38 -19.52
C GLU A 71 -14.14 -6.21 -18.51
N ASP A 72 -14.85 -5.11 -18.80
CA ASP A 72 -14.86 -3.93 -17.94
C ASP A 72 -15.73 -4.12 -16.69
N VAL A 73 -15.07 -4.26 -15.53
CA VAL A 73 -15.70 -4.46 -14.22
C VAL A 73 -16.64 -3.30 -13.85
N LEU A 74 -16.33 -2.07 -14.25
CA LEU A 74 -17.11 -0.89 -13.87
C LEU A 74 -18.48 -0.87 -14.55
N THR A 75 -18.58 -1.44 -15.74
CA THR A 75 -19.82 -1.46 -16.57
C THR A 75 -20.58 -2.80 -16.49
N MET A 76 -19.99 -3.83 -15.87
CA MET A 76 -20.64 -5.13 -15.72
C MET A 76 -22.02 -5.02 -15.07
N ARG A 77 -23.00 -5.76 -15.60
CA ARG A 77 -24.31 -5.99 -14.94
C ARG A 77 -24.08 -6.74 -13.64
N TRP A 78 -24.94 -6.51 -12.65
CA TRP A 78 -24.80 -7.07 -11.30
C TRP A 78 -24.58 -8.59 -11.27
N GLY A 79 -25.31 -9.36 -12.06
CA GLY A 79 -25.13 -10.81 -12.13
C GLY A 79 -23.75 -11.24 -12.60
N ARG A 80 -23.19 -10.55 -13.64
CA ARG A 80 -21.83 -10.81 -14.13
C ARG A 80 -20.78 -10.38 -13.10
N LEU A 81 -20.91 -9.19 -12.53
CA LEU A 81 -20.04 -8.68 -11.48
C LEU A 81 -19.96 -9.64 -10.29
N ARG A 82 -21.12 -10.16 -9.85
CA ARG A 82 -21.18 -11.16 -8.79
C ARG A 82 -20.45 -12.45 -9.16
N ALA A 83 -20.55 -12.91 -10.41
CA ALA A 83 -19.85 -14.10 -10.88
C ALA A 83 -18.32 -13.88 -10.98
N VAL A 84 -17.87 -12.67 -11.32
CA VAL A 84 -16.45 -12.32 -11.43
C VAL A 84 -15.81 -12.17 -10.05
N ARG A 85 -16.53 -11.59 -9.08
CA ARG A 85 -16.06 -11.55 -7.69
C ARG A 85 -15.92 -12.97 -7.19
N TRP A 86 -14.81 -13.29 -6.57
CA TRP A 86 -14.34 -14.60 -6.10
C TRP A 86 -13.77 -15.51 -7.20
N ALA A 87 -14.41 -15.67 -8.35
CA ALA A 87 -13.93 -16.57 -9.40
C ALA A 87 -12.94 -15.90 -10.37
N GLY A 88 -13.15 -14.64 -10.72
CA GLY A 88 -12.22 -13.86 -11.54
C GLY A 88 -11.12 -13.21 -10.70
N ALA A 89 -11.56 -12.51 -9.66
CA ALA A 89 -10.67 -11.85 -8.72
C ALA A 89 -11.21 -11.87 -7.30
N SER A 90 -10.31 -11.94 -6.33
CA SER A 90 -10.63 -11.90 -4.90
C SER A 90 -9.72 -10.89 -4.19
N ILE A 91 -10.11 -10.52 -2.97
CA ILE A 91 -9.37 -9.58 -2.13
C ILE A 91 -9.12 -10.18 -0.75
N VAL A 92 -7.89 -10.00 -0.27
CA VAL A 92 -7.50 -10.20 1.13
C VAL A 92 -7.45 -8.82 1.76
N PHE A 93 -8.40 -8.52 2.64
CA PHE A 93 -8.53 -7.21 3.27
C PHE A 93 -7.48 -6.97 4.35
N GLN A 94 -7.15 -5.70 4.55
CA GLN A 94 -6.37 -5.24 5.69
C GLN A 94 -7.09 -5.60 7.01
N GLY A 95 -6.36 -6.12 7.99
CA GLY A 95 -6.89 -6.38 9.31
C GLY A 95 -7.75 -7.65 9.42
N ALA A 96 -7.16 -8.81 9.12
CA ALA A 96 -7.78 -10.13 9.33
C ALA A 96 -8.43 -10.32 10.72
N MET A 97 -7.98 -9.55 11.71
CA MET A 97 -8.51 -9.58 13.07
C MET A 97 -10.00 -9.20 13.15
N HIS A 98 -10.46 -8.35 12.22
CA HIS A 98 -11.81 -7.78 12.22
C HIS A 98 -12.66 -8.23 11.02
N SER A 99 -12.05 -8.88 10.03
CA SER A 99 -12.74 -9.26 8.78
C SER A 99 -13.48 -10.59 8.86
N LEU A 100 -13.10 -11.46 9.80
CA LEU A 100 -13.79 -12.73 10.04
C LEU A 100 -14.97 -12.53 11.00
N ASN A 101 -16.09 -13.18 10.70
CA ASN A 101 -17.27 -13.19 11.59
C ASN A 101 -16.96 -14.02 12.84
N ALA A 102 -16.85 -13.35 14.01
CA ALA A 102 -16.42 -13.96 15.27
C ALA A 102 -17.34 -15.07 15.79
N VAL A 103 -18.62 -15.06 15.41
CA VAL A 103 -19.64 -16.02 15.87
C VAL A 103 -19.94 -17.14 14.88
N ARG A 104 -19.20 -17.21 13.75
CA ARG A 104 -19.28 -18.28 12.75
C ARG A 104 -18.02 -19.12 12.74
N ARG A 105 -18.17 -20.43 12.50
CA ARG A 105 -17.03 -21.33 12.33
C ARG A 105 -16.24 -21.00 11.09
N ILE A 106 -14.94 -21.23 11.13
CA ILE A 106 -14.00 -20.93 10.02
C ILE A 106 -14.38 -21.70 8.76
N GLY A 107 -14.67 -22.99 8.88
CA GLY A 107 -15.07 -23.82 7.74
C GLY A 107 -16.34 -23.33 7.06
N ASP A 108 -17.30 -22.81 7.81
CA ASP A 108 -18.54 -22.26 7.23
C ASP A 108 -18.28 -20.97 6.46
N GLN A 109 -17.34 -20.14 6.92
CA GLN A 109 -16.97 -18.90 6.24
C GLN A 109 -16.21 -19.17 4.95
N ILE A 110 -15.29 -20.15 4.94
CA ILE A 110 -14.56 -20.57 3.73
C ILE A 110 -15.49 -21.26 2.74
N ALA A 111 -16.47 -22.05 3.22
CA ALA A 111 -17.40 -22.78 2.37
C ALA A 111 -18.46 -21.87 1.71
N GLU A 112 -18.77 -20.71 2.31
CA GLU A 112 -19.82 -19.80 1.82
C GLU A 112 -19.61 -19.34 0.37
N PRO A 113 -18.42 -18.83 -0.05
CA PRO A 113 -18.18 -18.50 -1.45
C PRO A 113 -18.36 -19.69 -2.39
N VAL A 114 -17.92 -20.88 -1.98
CA VAL A 114 -18.05 -22.12 -2.79
C VAL A 114 -19.53 -22.45 -3.02
N LEU A 115 -20.36 -22.36 -1.99
CA LEU A 115 -21.81 -22.58 -2.10
C LEU A 115 -22.49 -21.56 -3.01
N LEU A 116 -22.06 -20.30 -2.93
CA LEU A 116 -22.68 -19.20 -3.67
C LEU A 116 -22.28 -19.15 -5.15
N HIS A 117 -21.06 -19.57 -5.49
CA HIS A 117 -20.48 -19.37 -6.82
C HIS A 117 -20.30 -20.67 -7.62
N HIS A 118 -20.06 -21.83 -6.99
CA HIS A 118 -19.76 -23.09 -7.67
C HIS A 118 -20.94 -24.07 -7.74
N ARG A 119 -22.13 -23.71 -7.25
CA ARG A 119 -23.30 -24.64 -7.17
C ARG A 119 -22.93 -25.98 -6.49
N ALA A 120 -22.00 -25.96 -5.55
CA ALA A 120 -21.56 -27.12 -4.82
C ALA A 120 -22.57 -27.57 -3.77
N SER A 121 -22.63 -28.87 -3.47
CA SER A 121 -23.37 -29.34 -2.31
C SER A 121 -22.71 -28.91 -1.00
N PRO A 122 -23.44 -28.82 0.12
CA PRO A 122 -22.85 -28.51 1.42
C PRO A 122 -21.69 -29.43 1.82
N ALA A 123 -21.74 -30.71 1.44
CA ALA A 123 -20.66 -31.64 1.71
C ALA A 123 -19.41 -31.34 0.89
N GLN A 124 -19.58 -30.99 -0.39
CA GLN A 124 -18.47 -30.59 -1.27
C GLN A 124 -17.82 -29.27 -0.80
N ALA A 125 -18.64 -28.28 -0.40
CA ALA A 125 -18.12 -27.01 0.10
C ALA A 125 -17.32 -27.18 1.40
N ARG A 126 -17.78 -28.03 2.33
CA ARG A 126 -17.02 -28.32 3.55
C ARG A 126 -15.70 -29.06 3.27
N ARG A 127 -15.71 -30.05 2.35
CA ARG A 127 -14.50 -30.72 1.92
C ARG A 127 -13.52 -29.71 1.33
N ARG A 128 -13.98 -28.85 0.42
CA ARG A 128 -13.17 -27.79 -0.17
C ARG A 128 -12.59 -26.84 0.88
N ALA A 129 -13.35 -26.49 1.91
CA ALA A 129 -12.86 -25.66 3.02
C ALA A 129 -11.71 -26.35 3.78
N GLY A 130 -11.79 -27.65 4.01
CA GLY A 130 -10.71 -28.43 4.60
C GLY A 130 -9.45 -28.44 3.73
N GLU A 131 -9.59 -28.71 2.43
CA GLU A 131 -8.50 -28.68 1.44
C GLU A 131 -7.81 -27.30 1.39
N LEU A 132 -8.59 -26.22 1.42
CA LEU A 132 -8.07 -24.85 1.43
C LEU A 132 -7.32 -24.53 2.72
N LEU A 133 -7.78 -25.01 3.87
CA LEU A 133 -7.06 -24.85 5.13
C LEU A 133 -5.69 -25.54 5.07
N GLU A 134 -5.62 -26.78 4.54
CA GLU A 134 -4.35 -27.48 4.37
C GLU A 134 -3.41 -26.76 3.41
N GLN A 135 -3.94 -26.18 2.32
CA GLN A 135 -3.14 -25.40 1.37
C GLN A 135 -2.51 -24.16 2.00
N VAL A 136 -3.16 -23.55 2.98
CA VAL A 136 -2.59 -22.41 3.70
C VAL A 136 -1.80 -22.82 4.96
N GLY A 137 -1.51 -24.13 5.12
CA GLY A 137 -0.72 -24.68 6.22
C GLY A 137 -1.46 -24.74 7.54
N LEU A 138 -2.80 -24.82 7.52
CA LEU A 138 -3.63 -25.07 8.69
C LEU A 138 -4.26 -26.45 8.61
N PRO A 139 -4.30 -27.24 9.72
CA PRO A 139 -4.99 -28.53 9.70
C PRO A 139 -6.47 -28.40 9.31
N ALA A 140 -7.00 -29.30 8.48
CA ALA A 140 -8.41 -29.30 8.05
C ALA A 140 -9.39 -29.31 9.26
N GLY A 141 -9.01 -29.94 10.38
CA GLY A 141 -9.81 -29.93 11.63
C GLY A 141 -10.08 -28.54 12.21
N ARG A 142 -9.28 -27.54 11.84
CA ARG A 142 -9.53 -26.14 12.24
C ARG A 142 -10.77 -25.54 11.59
N ALA A 143 -11.38 -26.21 10.62
CA ALA A 143 -12.69 -25.81 10.06
C ALA A 143 -13.79 -25.68 11.13
N HIS A 144 -13.69 -26.44 12.22
CA HIS A 144 -14.63 -26.39 13.33
C HIS A 144 -14.35 -25.29 14.36
N ALA A 145 -13.19 -24.67 14.31
CA ALA A 145 -12.80 -23.58 15.21
C ALA A 145 -13.51 -22.27 14.87
N TYR A 146 -13.55 -21.38 15.85
CA TYR A 146 -13.97 -19.99 15.70
C TYR A 146 -12.73 -19.08 15.51
N PRO A 147 -12.90 -17.88 14.94
CA PRO A 147 -11.76 -16.98 14.72
C PRO A 147 -10.95 -16.64 15.98
N HIS A 148 -11.59 -16.52 17.14
CA HIS A 148 -10.93 -16.20 18.41
C HIS A 148 -10.03 -17.33 18.93
N GLU A 149 -10.20 -18.56 18.43
CA GLU A 149 -9.37 -19.73 18.79
C GLU A 149 -8.09 -19.81 17.93
N LEU A 150 -7.86 -18.85 17.01
CA LEU A 150 -6.68 -18.78 16.18
C LEU A 150 -5.79 -17.59 16.55
N SER A 151 -4.48 -17.76 16.33
CA SER A 151 -3.51 -16.66 16.34
C SER A 151 -3.77 -15.67 15.20
N GLY A 152 -3.16 -14.47 15.26
CA GLY A 152 -3.24 -13.50 14.19
C GLY A 152 -2.84 -14.06 12.82
N GLY A 153 -1.71 -14.76 12.75
CA GLY A 153 -1.27 -15.44 11.53
C GLY A 153 -2.19 -16.56 11.07
N GLY A 154 -2.81 -17.29 12.01
CA GLY A 154 -3.84 -18.28 11.70
C GLY A 154 -5.06 -17.66 11.04
N ARG A 155 -5.55 -16.52 11.55
CA ARG A 155 -6.66 -15.75 10.95
C ARG A 155 -6.30 -15.22 9.57
N GLN A 156 -5.07 -14.72 9.39
CA GLN A 156 -4.60 -14.25 8.09
C GLN A 156 -4.58 -15.38 7.05
N ARG A 157 -4.10 -16.57 7.42
CA ARG A 157 -4.14 -17.76 6.57
C ARG A 157 -5.57 -18.16 6.21
N VAL A 158 -6.52 -18.05 7.14
CA VAL A 158 -7.95 -18.27 6.85
C VAL A 158 -8.48 -17.25 5.84
N MET A 159 -8.12 -15.98 5.94
CA MET A 159 -8.50 -14.96 4.95
C MET A 159 -7.96 -15.30 3.55
N ILE A 160 -6.72 -15.78 3.47
CA ILE A 160 -6.13 -16.25 2.20
C ILE A 160 -6.88 -17.49 1.70
N ALA A 161 -7.20 -18.47 2.56
CA ALA A 161 -8.02 -19.63 2.19
C ALA A 161 -9.40 -19.22 1.65
N MET A 162 -10.04 -18.24 2.29
CA MET A 162 -11.30 -17.67 1.79
C MET A 162 -11.11 -17.03 0.41
N ALA A 163 -10.07 -16.23 0.23
CA ALA A 163 -9.78 -15.60 -1.07
C ALA A 163 -9.55 -16.62 -2.18
N LEU A 164 -9.04 -17.79 -1.87
CA LEU A 164 -8.80 -18.91 -2.80
C LEU A 164 -10.04 -19.80 -3.03
N ALA A 165 -11.14 -19.57 -2.34
CA ALA A 165 -12.29 -20.50 -2.28
C ALA A 165 -12.84 -20.88 -3.66
N CYS A 166 -12.85 -19.93 -4.60
CA CYS A 166 -13.37 -20.09 -5.95
C CYS A 166 -12.28 -20.06 -7.05
N ASP A 167 -11.05 -20.41 -6.71
CA ASP A 167 -9.91 -20.48 -7.64
C ASP A 167 -9.77 -19.22 -8.51
N PRO A 168 -9.58 -18.03 -7.91
CA PRO A 168 -9.51 -16.76 -8.64
C PRO A 168 -8.27 -16.73 -9.53
N ARG A 169 -8.33 -15.90 -10.58
CA ARG A 169 -7.18 -15.61 -11.44
C ARG A 169 -6.33 -14.45 -10.93
N LEU A 170 -6.91 -13.56 -10.14
CA LEU A 170 -6.27 -12.39 -9.52
C LEU A 170 -6.54 -12.38 -8.02
N ILE A 171 -5.51 -12.14 -7.23
CA ILE A 171 -5.64 -11.81 -5.80
C ILE A 171 -5.13 -10.37 -5.59
N VAL A 172 -5.92 -9.56 -4.90
CA VAL A 172 -5.50 -8.27 -4.37
C VAL A 172 -5.30 -8.43 -2.86
N ALA A 173 -4.06 -8.34 -2.40
CA ALA A 173 -3.71 -8.45 -0.98
C ALA A 173 -3.41 -7.06 -0.42
N ASP A 174 -4.35 -6.51 0.34
CA ASP A 174 -4.21 -5.18 0.96
C ASP A 174 -3.63 -5.33 2.36
N GLU A 175 -2.36 -4.97 2.50
CA GLU A 175 -1.55 -5.10 3.72
C GLU A 175 -1.66 -6.48 4.40
N PRO A 176 -1.34 -7.57 3.68
CA PRO A 176 -1.62 -8.94 4.15
C PRO A 176 -0.80 -9.37 5.37
N THR A 177 0.18 -8.61 5.79
CA THR A 177 1.09 -8.94 6.88
C THR A 177 1.04 -7.95 8.04
N THR A 178 0.17 -6.95 7.99
CA THR A 178 0.02 -5.96 9.06
C THR A 178 -0.38 -6.62 10.38
N ALA A 179 0.26 -6.20 11.48
CA ALA A 179 0.08 -6.73 12.84
C ALA A 179 0.48 -8.21 13.05
N LEU A 180 1.33 -8.75 12.16
CA LEU A 180 1.95 -10.05 12.33
C LEU A 180 3.41 -9.91 12.80
N ASP A 181 3.88 -10.89 13.57
CA ASP A 181 5.30 -11.00 13.85
C ASP A 181 6.12 -11.37 12.61
N VAL A 182 7.42 -11.08 12.62
CA VAL A 182 8.32 -11.21 11.46
C VAL A 182 8.33 -12.63 10.88
N MET A 183 8.28 -13.66 11.73
CA MET A 183 8.31 -15.05 11.27
C MET A 183 7.01 -15.45 10.57
N VAL A 184 5.88 -15.03 11.12
CA VAL A 184 4.56 -15.28 10.53
C VAL A 184 4.39 -14.46 9.26
N GLN A 185 4.89 -13.22 9.22
CA GLN A 185 4.92 -12.40 8.01
C GLN A 185 5.65 -13.12 6.87
N ALA A 186 6.87 -13.63 7.11
CA ALA A 186 7.63 -14.37 6.10
C ALA A 186 6.83 -15.58 5.58
N GLN A 187 6.23 -16.36 6.47
CA GLN A 187 5.42 -17.53 6.10
C GLN A 187 4.18 -17.19 5.27
N VAL A 188 3.52 -16.05 5.54
CA VAL A 188 2.36 -15.58 4.76
C VAL A 188 2.80 -15.12 3.37
N LEU A 189 3.93 -14.43 3.28
CA LEU A 189 4.51 -14.00 2.00
C LEU A 189 4.94 -15.20 1.14
N ASP A 190 5.64 -16.18 1.74
CA ASP A 190 6.04 -17.41 1.05
C ASP A 190 4.83 -18.20 0.54
N LEU A 191 3.74 -18.24 1.32
CA LEU A 191 2.48 -18.83 0.87
C LEU A 191 1.92 -18.12 -0.36
N LEU A 192 1.85 -16.79 -0.35
CA LEU A 192 1.36 -16.01 -1.49
C LEU A 192 2.24 -16.21 -2.73
N ASP A 193 3.55 -16.24 -2.56
CA ASP A 193 4.51 -16.51 -3.65
C ASP A 193 4.33 -17.89 -4.27
N GLY A 194 4.17 -18.93 -3.43
CA GLY A 194 3.86 -20.27 -3.88
C GLY A 194 2.58 -20.35 -4.71
N LEU A 195 1.51 -19.66 -4.26
CA LEU A 195 0.24 -19.63 -4.98
C LEU A 195 0.37 -18.98 -6.36
N VAL A 196 1.14 -17.90 -6.49
CA VAL A 196 1.40 -17.27 -7.79
C VAL A 196 2.16 -18.22 -8.71
N THR A 197 3.21 -18.85 -8.19
CA THR A 197 4.09 -19.72 -8.97
C THR A 197 3.38 -21.01 -9.41
N ASP A 198 2.67 -21.67 -8.49
CA ASP A 198 2.05 -22.97 -8.73
C ASP A 198 0.77 -22.90 -9.55
N ARG A 199 0.04 -21.78 -9.46
CA ARG A 199 -1.28 -21.61 -10.09
C ARG A 199 -1.31 -20.60 -11.22
N GLY A 200 -0.23 -19.86 -11.45
CA GLY A 200 -0.18 -18.77 -12.43
C GLY A 200 -1.12 -17.61 -12.09
N LEU A 201 -1.38 -17.38 -10.79
CA LEU A 201 -2.21 -16.26 -10.33
C LEU A 201 -1.55 -14.92 -10.61
N GLY A 202 -2.35 -13.91 -10.98
CA GLY A 202 -1.93 -12.51 -10.83
C GLY A 202 -2.03 -12.09 -9.36
N LEU A 203 -1.01 -11.37 -8.85
CA LEU A 203 -1.02 -10.85 -7.49
C LEU A 203 -0.78 -9.34 -7.50
N ILE A 204 -1.69 -8.57 -6.88
CA ILE A 204 -1.42 -7.20 -6.46
C ILE A 204 -1.20 -7.21 -4.96
N MET A 205 -0.03 -6.79 -4.53
CA MET A 205 0.33 -6.69 -3.11
C MET A 205 0.46 -5.22 -2.72
N ILE A 206 -0.34 -4.78 -1.78
CA ILE A 206 -0.29 -3.43 -1.22
C ILE A 206 0.41 -3.51 0.12
N SER A 207 1.44 -2.69 0.31
CA SER A 207 2.16 -2.56 1.57
C SER A 207 2.75 -1.15 1.72
N HIS A 208 2.97 -0.75 2.97
CA HIS A 208 3.79 0.42 3.27
C HIS A 208 5.29 0.07 3.30
N ASP A 209 5.65 -1.21 3.36
CA ASP A 209 7.04 -1.70 3.38
C ASP A 209 7.55 -1.94 1.95
N LEU A 210 8.33 -0.96 1.44
CA LEU A 210 8.93 -1.04 0.12
C LEU A 210 9.92 -2.20 -0.02
N ALA A 211 10.65 -2.54 1.04
CA ALA A 211 11.66 -3.60 0.99
C ALA A 211 11.00 -4.96 0.75
N VAL A 212 9.89 -5.22 1.44
CA VAL A 212 9.07 -6.42 1.23
C VAL A 212 8.56 -6.48 -0.21
N LEU A 213 8.02 -5.38 -0.74
CA LEU A 213 7.51 -5.35 -2.11
C LEU A 213 8.63 -5.51 -3.14
N ALA A 214 9.80 -4.94 -2.91
CA ALA A 214 10.96 -5.05 -3.79
C ALA A 214 11.51 -6.48 -3.88
N ASP A 215 11.41 -7.24 -2.78
CA ASP A 215 11.85 -8.64 -2.71
C ASP A 215 10.83 -9.61 -3.32
N ARG A 216 9.53 -9.32 -3.18
CA ARG A 216 8.44 -10.26 -3.50
C ARG A 216 7.71 -9.97 -4.80
N CYS A 217 7.83 -8.77 -5.37
CA CYS A 217 7.11 -8.38 -6.58
C CYS A 217 8.03 -8.26 -7.79
N ASP A 218 7.47 -8.51 -8.97
CA ASP A 218 8.17 -8.32 -10.24
C ASP A 218 8.28 -6.83 -10.58
N ARG A 219 7.20 -6.09 -10.31
CA ARG A 219 7.07 -4.64 -10.55
C ARG A 219 6.56 -3.94 -9.31
N LEU A 220 6.92 -2.67 -9.18
CA LEU A 220 6.50 -1.80 -8.08
C LEU A 220 5.95 -0.49 -8.64
N ALA A 221 4.78 -0.09 -8.16
CA ALA A 221 4.17 1.21 -8.38
C ALA A 221 4.16 1.99 -7.06
N VAL A 222 4.70 3.19 -7.06
CA VAL A 222 4.71 4.09 -5.90
C VAL A 222 3.56 5.08 -6.05
N MET A 223 2.67 5.12 -5.07
CA MET A 223 1.46 5.95 -5.09
C MET A 223 1.55 7.09 -4.10
N TYR A 224 1.28 8.32 -4.57
CA TYR A 224 1.23 9.53 -3.75
C TYR A 224 0.02 10.39 -4.14
N ALA A 225 -0.72 10.91 -3.17
CA ALA A 225 -1.86 11.81 -3.37
C ALA A 225 -2.83 11.33 -4.49
N GLY A 226 -3.13 10.03 -4.52
CA GLY A 226 -4.07 9.44 -5.48
C GLY A 226 -3.48 9.09 -6.84
N ARG A 227 -2.19 9.33 -7.12
CA ARG A 227 -1.54 9.05 -8.42
C ARG A 227 -0.38 8.08 -8.27
N ILE A 228 -0.10 7.33 -9.33
CA ILE A 228 1.17 6.62 -9.47
C ILE A 228 2.21 7.66 -9.87
N VAL A 229 3.24 7.82 -9.03
CA VAL A 229 4.33 8.78 -9.24
C VAL A 229 5.61 8.14 -9.75
N GLU A 230 5.75 6.84 -9.56
CA GLU A 230 6.85 6.05 -10.10
C GLU A 230 6.41 4.61 -10.32
N GLU A 231 6.92 3.95 -11.36
CA GLU A 231 6.64 2.56 -11.67
C GLU A 231 7.82 1.93 -12.44
N GLY A 232 8.09 0.65 -12.15
CA GLY A 232 9.15 -0.09 -12.85
C GLY A 232 9.45 -1.44 -12.20
N PRO A 233 10.56 -2.11 -12.58
CA PRO A 233 11.04 -3.32 -11.91
C PRO A 233 11.23 -3.07 -10.42
N ALA A 234 10.67 -3.95 -9.58
CA ALA A 234 10.51 -3.67 -8.15
C ALA A 234 11.84 -3.34 -7.46
N ARG A 235 12.90 -4.09 -7.70
CA ARG A 235 14.23 -3.81 -7.14
C ARG A 235 14.79 -2.47 -7.60
N ARG A 236 14.62 -2.10 -8.89
CA ARG A 236 15.12 -0.84 -9.44
C ARG A 236 14.42 0.36 -8.80
N VAL A 237 13.09 0.28 -8.63
CA VAL A 237 12.30 1.32 -7.96
C VAL A 237 12.70 1.48 -6.48
N TYR A 238 13.10 0.39 -5.81
CA TYR A 238 13.56 0.44 -4.42
C TYR A 238 14.99 0.91 -4.26
N GLU A 239 15.94 0.37 -5.06
CA GLU A 239 17.37 0.61 -4.92
C GLU A 239 17.82 1.96 -5.49
N ASP A 240 17.20 2.38 -6.61
CA ASP A 240 17.49 3.60 -7.34
C ASP A 240 16.21 4.32 -7.79
N PRO A 241 15.42 4.86 -6.84
CA PRO A 241 14.18 5.55 -7.15
C PRO A 241 14.41 6.79 -8.01
N LEU A 242 13.56 6.98 -9.01
CA LEU A 242 13.59 8.13 -9.92
C LEU A 242 12.84 9.33 -9.37
N HIS A 243 11.70 9.10 -8.69
CA HIS A 243 10.90 10.17 -8.12
C HIS A 243 11.43 10.58 -6.75
N PRO A 244 11.53 11.88 -6.40
CA PRO A 244 11.99 12.33 -5.09
C PRO A 244 11.21 11.74 -3.90
N TYR A 245 9.90 11.52 -4.06
CA TYR A 245 9.09 10.83 -3.06
C TYR A 245 9.49 9.35 -2.89
N GLY A 246 9.68 8.61 -3.98
CA GLY A 246 10.15 7.22 -3.95
C GLY A 246 11.50 7.11 -3.23
N ARG A 247 12.40 8.06 -3.50
CA ARG A 247 13.71 8.15 -2.84
C ARG A 247 13.60 8.43 -1.35
N ALA A 248 12.75 9.35 -0.95
CA ALA A 248 12.50 9.66 0.45
C ALA A 248 11.83 8.47 1.19
N LEU A 249 10.86 7.81 0.55
CA LEU A 249 10.18 6.64 1.08
C LEU A 249 11.14 5.45 1.24
N SER A 250 11.97 5.15 0.24
CA SER A 250 13.01 4.11 0.32
C SER A 250 14.04 4.41 1.41
N GLY A 251 14.41 5.68 1.60
CA GLY A 251 15.36 6.12 2.64
C GLY A 251 14.81 6.10 4.05
N SER A 252 13.49 5.99 4.22
CA SER A 252 12.83 5.97 5.55
C SER A 252 12.95 4.62 6.25
N PHE A 253 13.29 3.57 5.52
CA PHE A 253 13.46 2.22 6.06
C PHE A 253 14.96 1.88 6.15
N PRO A 254 15.44 1.41 7.32
CA PRO A 254 16.82 0.94 7.44
C PRO A 254 17.07 -0.24 6.50
N ARG A 255 18.15 -0.17 5.71
CA ARG A 255 18.53 -1.30 4.85
C ARG A 255 19.23 -2.37 5.71
N ILE A 256 18.72 -3.60 5.65
CA ILE A 256 19.32 -4.73 6.36
C ILE A 256 20.73 -4.94 5.78
N GLY A 257 21.75 -4.93 6.67
CA GLY A 257 23.16 -5.09 6.28
C GLY A 257 23.91 -3.80 5.95
N ASP A 258 23.27 -2.64 5.95
CA ASP A 258 23.92 -1.34 5.79
C ASP A 258 24.09 -0.63 7.16
N PRO A 259 25.33 -0.58 7.73
CA PRO A 259 25.56 0.09 9.00
C PRO A 259 25.25 1.59 8.99
N ALA A 260 25.36 2.26 7.84
CA ALA A 260 25.11 3.68 7.72
C ALA A 260 23.62 4.03 7.84
N SER A 261 22.74 3.13 7.39
CA SER A 261 21.29 3.30 7.50
C SER A 261 20.74 3.05 8.91
N ARG A 262 21.50 2.31 9.74
CA ARG A 262 21.05 1.83 11.06
C ARG A 262 20.83 2.94 12.08
N PHE A 263 21.58 4.03 12.00
CA PHE A 263 21.57 5.13 12.96
C PHE A 263 21.09 6.47 12.38
N ALA A 264 20.68 6.49 11.13
CA ALA A 264 20.23 7.70 10.45
C ALA A 264 18.94 7.45 9.64
N PRO A 265 17.81 7.03 10.27
CA PRO A 265 16.56 6.95 9.57
C PRO A 265 16.17 8.37 9.12
N ARG A 266 16.00 8.56 7.82
CA ARG A 266 15.55 9.84 7.24
C ARG A 266 14.06 9.74 7.04
N GLY A 267 13.26 10.20 8.03
CA GLY A 267 11.83 10.31 7.87
C GLY A 267 11.47 11.28 6.73
N LEU A 268 10.34 11.05 6.09
CA LEU A 268 9.75 12.03 5.17
C LEU A 268 9.35 13.28 5.96
N PRO A 269 9.80 14.49 5.57
CA PRO A 269 9.39 15.71 6.25
C PRO A 269 7.91 16.02 6.00
N GLY A 270 7.23 16.60 6.99
CA GLY A 270 5.85 17.05 6.91
C GLY A 270 4.81 15.94 6.75
N ASP A 271 3.54 16.33 6.73
CA ASP A 271 2.41 15.42 6.60
C ASP A 271 2.00 15.20 5.13
N PRO A 272 1.38 14.04 4.80
CA PRO A 272 0.74 13.85 3.51
C PRO A 272 -0.31 14.92 3.25
N PRO A 273 -0.49 15.36 1.98
CA PRO A 273 -1.48 16.38 1.66
C PRO A 273 -2.91 15.87 1.89
N ASP A 274 -3.79 16.77 2.30
CA ASP A 274 -5.22 16.49 2.39
C ASP A 274 -5.77 16.18 0.97
N PRO A 275 -6.38 15.01 0.73
CA PRO A 275 -6.97 14.68 -0.56
C PRO A 275 -8.07 15.65 -1.02
N ALA A 276 -8.69 16.40 -0.09
CA ALA A 276 -9.70 17.42 -0.39
C ALA A 276 -9.08 18.77 -0.74
N ALA A 277 -7.81 19.02 -0.40
CA ALA A 277 -7.13 20.30 -0.56
C ALA A 277 -5.68 20.11 -1.05
N LEU A 278 -5.53 19.47 -2.22
CA LEU A 278 -4.21 19.24 -2.82
C LEU A 278 -3.57 20.57 -3.25
N PRO A 279 -2.25 20.70 -3.11
CA PRO A 279 -1.52 21.85 -3.64
C PRO A 279 -1.62 21.91 -5.17
N SER A 280 -1.48 23.11 -5.73
CA SER A 280 -1.36 23.30 -7.18
C SER A 280 -0.09 22.65 -7.71
N GLY A 281 -0.12 22.18 -8.96
CA GLY A 281 1.00 21.50 -9.61
C GLY A 281 1.34 20.15 -8.95
N CYS A 282 2.62 19.87 -8.80
CA CYS A 282 3.10 18.62 -8.20
C CYS A 282 2.67 18.51 -6.72
N ALA A 283 1.87 17.51 -6.40
CA ALA A 283 1.35 17.32 -5.03
C ALA A 283 2.47 17.06 -4.00
N PHE A 284 3.63 16.57 -4.42
CA PHE A 284 4.78 16.34 -3.53
C PHE A 284 5.63 17.61 -3.33
N ARG A 285 5.44 18.69 -4.10
CA ARG A 285 6.23 19.92 -4.04
C ARG A 285 6.50 20.44 -2.62
N PRO A 286 5.50 20.53 -1.70
CA PRO A 286 5.73 21.08 -0.36
C PRO A 286 6.73 20.27 0.50
N ARG A 287 6.94 19.02 0.15
CA ARG A 287 7.83 18.06 0.87
C ARG A 287 9.05 17.66 0.03
N CYS A 288 9.17 18.19 -1.18
CA CYS A 288 10.22 17.82 -2.12
C CYS A 288 11.51 18.59 -1.84
N PRO A 289 12.65 17.92 -1.52
CA PRO A 289 13.91 18.60 -1.24
C PRO A 289 14.57 19.23 -2.48
N VAL A 290 14.04 18.91 -3.68
CA VAL A 290 14.52 19.40 -4.97
C VAL A 290 13.40 20.06 -5.77
N ALA A 291 12.44 20.70 -5.07
CA ALA A 291 11.33 21.40 -5.70
C ALA A 291 11.84 22.58 -6.54
N LEU A 292 11.23 22.77 -7.70
CA LEU A 292 11.49 23.88 -8.64
C LEU A 292 10.23 24.74 -8.78
N ASP A 293 10.34 25.98 -9.26
CA ASP A 293 9.18 26.87 -9.50
C ASP A 293 8.17 26.28 -10.48
N VAL A 294 8.64 25.53 -11.48
CA VAL A 294 7.77 24.82 -12.42
C VAL A 294 6.85 23.81 -11.72
N CYS A 295 7.29 23.22 -10.61
CA CYS A 295 6.49 22.25 -9.84
C CYS A 295 5.24 22.88 -9.17
N GLU A 296 5.15 24.21 -9.10
CA GLU A 296 3.96 24.91 -8.62
C GLU A 296 2.81 24.90 -9.64
N ARG A 297 3.15 24.85 -10.91
CA ARG A 297 2.21 24.93 -12.03
C ARG A 297 1.96 23.59 -12.69
N ASP A 298 3.00 22.74 -12.73
CA ASP A 298 2.97 21.48 -13.46
C ASP A 298 2.75 20.30 -12.51
N ASP A 299 1.73 19.48 -12.81
CA ASP A 299 1.51 18.15 -12.23
C ASP A 299 1.92 17.11 -13.29
N PRO A 300 3.20 16.69 -13.33
CA PRO A 300 3.73 15.93 -14.46
C PRO A 300 3.08 14.54 -14.55
N ALA A 301 2.79 14.12 -15.79
CA ALA A 301 2.39 12.76 -16.07
C ALA A 301 3.58 11.79 -15.92
N LEU A 302 3.31 10.50 -15.78
CA LEU A 302 4.33 9.45 -15.87
C LEU A 302 5.04 9.50 -17.22
N ARG A 303 6.36 9.66 -17.20
CA ARG A 303 7.23 9.69 -18.39
C ARG A 303 8.24 8.56 -18.31
N GLU A 304 8.58 7.98 -19.44
CA GLU A 304 9.64 6.98 -19.55
C GLU A 304 11.00 7.62 -19.25
N ALA A 305 11.81 6.91 -18.46
CA ALA A 305 13.12 7.39 -18.02
C ALA A 305 14.28 6.68 -18.74
N ASP A 306 14.12 5.39 -19.04
CA ASP A 306 15.24 4.54 -19.51
C ASP A 306 15.13 4.16 -21.00
N GLY A 307 14.16 4.70 -21.75
CA GLY A 307 13.97 4.42 -23.18
C GLY A 307 13.55 2.98 -23.52
N ALA A 308 13.29 2.14 -22.52
CA ALA A 308 12.78 0.79 -22.72
C ALA A 308 11.25 0.84 -22.96
N PRO A 309 10.75 0.20 -24.03
CA PRO A 309 9.37 0.42 -24.49
C PRO A 309 8.31 -0.31 -23.64
N ASP A 310 8.70 -1.20 -22.74
CA ASP A 310 7.75 -2.05 -22.02
C ASP A 310 8.14 -2.21 -20.54
N LEU A 311 7.18 -1.98 -19.64
CA LEU A 311 7.35 -2.18 -18.19
C LEU A 311 7.68 -3.61 -17.81
N ASP A 312 7.17 -4.60 -18.57
CA ASP A 312 7.48 -6.01 -18.32
C ASP A 312 8.90 -6.38 -18.76
N VAL A 313 9.59 -5.52 -19.54
CA VAL A 313 10.97 -5.70 -20.05
C VAL A 313 11.96 -4.79 -19.33
N GLY A 314 11.52 -4.08 -18.27
CA GLY A 314 12.42 -3.29 -17.44
C GLY A 314 12.31 -1.77 -17.60
N ALA A 315 11.34 -1.26 -18.35
CA ALA A 315 11.05 0.16 -18.44
C ALA A 315 10.73 0.74 -17.06
N ARG A 316 11.18 1.99 -16.82
CA ARG A 316 10.83 2.77 -15.64
C ARG A 316 10.15 4.05 -16.06
N ARG A 317 9.13 4.44 -15.31
CA ARG A 317 8.41 5.69 -15.51
C ARG A 317 8.32 6.46 -14.21
N ALA A 318 8.45 7.78 -14.28
CA ALA A 318 8.23 8.64 -13.12
C ALA A 318 7.54 9.96 -13.50
N ALA A 319 6.76 10.48 -12.55
CA ALA A 319 6.00 11.73 -12.68
C ALA A 319 6.77 12.89 -12.07
N CYS A 320 7.91 13.25 -12.67
CA CYS A 320 8.77 14.32 -12.19
C CYS A 320 9.30 15.16 -13.37
N VAL A 321 9.36 16.47 -13.20
CA VAL A 321 9.90 17.39 -14.22
C VAL A 321 11.39 17.17 -14.50
N LEU A 322 12.12 16.56 -13.56
CA LEU A 322 13.55 16.27 -13.67
C LEU A 322 13.85 15.00 -14.49
N ILE A 323 12.83 14.26 -14.91
CA ILE A 323 13.02 13.08 -15.77
C ILE A 323 13.38 13.53 -17.19
N GLY A 324 14.50 13.03 -17.71
CA GLY A 324 15.02 13.39 -19.04
C GLY A 324 15.97 14.60 -19.06
N VAL A 325 16.18 15.29 -17.93
CA VAL A 325 17.06 16.46 -17.81
C VAL A 325 18.30 16.12 -16.95
N GLY A 326 18.92 14.96 -17.19
CA GLY A 326 20.14 14.55 -16.44
C GLY A 326 19.89 13.80 -15.14
N GLY A 327 18.64 13.38 -14.88
CA GLY A 327 18.27 12.59 -13.69
C GLY A 327 17.96 13.44 -12.45
N VAL A 328 17.33 12.81 -11.45
CA VAL A 328 17.07 13.46 -10.14
C VAL A 328 18.39 13.52 -9.37
N PRO A 329 18.84 14.71 -8.93
CA PRO A 329 20.07 14.85 -8.17
C PRO A 329 20.05 14.02 -6.89
N GLY A 330 21.23 13.53 -6.48
CA GLY A 330 21.41 12.90 -5.17
C GLY A 330 21.05 13.85 -4.02
N PRO A 331 20.87 13.35 -2.79
CA PRO A 331 20.61 14.19 -1.63
C PRO A 331 21.75 15.23 -1.47
N GLY A 332 21.40 16.51 -1.56
CA GLY A 332 22.34 17.65 -1.44
C GLY A 332 22.84 18.24 -2.76
N ALA A 333 22.53 17.65 -3.91
CA ALA A 333 22.86 18.25 -5.21
C ALA A 333 21.64 19.00 -5.77
N VAL A 334 21.77 20.30 -6.00
CA VAL A 334 20.76 21.13 -6.69
C VAL A 334 21.05 21.08 -8.19
N PRO A 335 20.11 20.70 -9.07
CA PRO A 335 20.35 20.70 -10.52
C PRO A 335 20.50 22.15 -11.01
N ALA A 336 21.55 22.44 -11.78
CA ALA A 336 21.61 23.65 -12.59
C ALA A 336 20.74 23.45 -13.81
N LEU A 337 19.66 24.21 -13.96
CA LEU A 337 18.93 24.32 -15.21
C LEU A 337 19.64 25.37 -16.09
N GLU A 338 19.64 25.17 -17.42
CA GLU A 338 20.31 26.05 -18.38
C GLU A 338 19.82 27.52 -18.36
N ASP A 339 18.71 27.82 -17.68
CA ASP A 339 18.11 29.14 -17.53
C ASP A 339 18.31 29.80 -16.15
N GLY A 340 19.07 29.19 -15.24
CA GLY A 340 19.59 29.82 -14.03
C GLY A 340 18.59 30.10 -12.90
N THR A 341 17.35 29.64 -12.96
CA THR A 341 16.35 29.85 -11.92
C THR A 341 16.24 28.65 -10.97
N VAL A 342 17.03 28.68 -9.91
CA VAL A 342 16.95 27.75 -8.80
C VAL A 342 16.47 28.50 -7.55
N VAL A 343 15.26 28.21 -7.07
CA VAL A 343 14.86 28.63 -5.73
C VAL A 343 15.02 27.45 -4.79
N ALA A 344 16.05 27.49 -3.95
CA ALA A 344 16.19 26.58 -2.84
C ALA A 344 15.09 26.91 -1.82
N ASN A 345 14.09 26.03 -1.64
CA ASN A 345 13.28 26.03 -0.44
C ASN A 345 14.16 25.56 0.73
N VAL A 346 14.92 26.49 1.31
CA VAL A 346 15.52 26.32 2.62
C VAL A 346 14.35 26.42 3.59
N ALA A 347 14.01 25.33 4.26
CA ALA A 347 13.24 25.37 5.48
C ALA A 347 14.12 26.09 6.53
N ASP A 348 14.04 27.42 6.59
CA ASP A 348 14.55 28.20 7.70
C ASP A 348 13.64 27.95 8.91
N GLY A 349 14.11 27.04 9.73
CA GLY A 349 13.50 26.70 10.99
C GLY A 349 14.51 26.01 11.87
N ALA A 350 15.59 26.72 12.23
CA ALA A 350 16.31 26.51 13.49
C ALA A 350 17.52 27.47 13.60
N ASP A 351 17.53 28.20 14.71
CA ASP A 351 18.71 28.65 15.43
C ASP A 351 19.43 29.93 15.00
N GLY A 352 18.92 31.00 15.55
CA GLY A 352 19.70 32.16 15.88
C GLY A 352 19.64 32.44 17.38
N VAL A 353 20.44 31.74 18.19
CA VAL A 353 20.82 32.19 19.54
C VAL A 353 22.31 32.04 19.71
N THR A 354 23.04 33.08 19.32
CA THR A 354 24.37 33.38 19.85
C THR A 354 24.29 34.71 20.60
N GLY A 355 24.38 34.63 21.91
CA GLY A 355 24.43 35.79 22.79
C GLY A 355 24.97 35.38 24.15
N ALA A 356 26.29 35.33 24.28
CA ALA A 356 26.94 35.19 25.57
C ALA A 356 26.90 36.56 26.32
N GLY A 357 26.52 36.51 27.61
CA GLY A 357 26.64 37.60 28.55
C GLY A 357 26.41 37.13 29.99
N PRO A 358 27.03 37.67 31.03
CA PRO A 358 27.62 36.87 32.09
C PRO A 358 26.78 36.72 33.36
N LEU A 359 27.24 35.78 34.16
CA LEU A 359 26.86 35.41 35.53
C LEU A 359 26.69 36.58 36.50
N MET A 360 25.63 36.59 37.31
CA MET A 360 25.62 37.12 38.67
C MET A 360 24.49 36.50 39.53
N GLY A 361 24.89 35.94 40.68
CA GLY A 361 24.26 36.00 41.99
C GLY A 361 23.03 35.15 42.26
N GLY A 362 23.15 34.05 43.03
CA GLY A 362 22.06 33.55 43.87
C GLY A 362 21.85 34.46 45.09
N PRO A 363 21.01 34.10 46.11
CA PRO A 363 20.74 32.76 46.63
C PRO A 363 19.27 32.51 47.07
N ASP A 364 19.09 31.36 47.72
CA ASP A 364 18.10 30.96 48.70
C ASP A 364 16.88 30.15 48.26
N ALA A 365 17.04 28.86 48.56
CA ALA A 365 15.95 27.93 48.85
C ALA A 365 15.29 28.29 50.20
N PRO A 366 14.07 27.85 50.50
CA PRO A 366 13.96 26.72 51.41
C PRO A 366 12.97 25.61 50.98
N GLY A 367 13.29 24.49 51.53
CA GLY A 367 12.71 23.18 51.32
C GLY A 367 11.38 22.93 52.08
N PRO A 368 11.01 21.64 52.15
CA PRO A 368 9.65 21.15 52.28
C PRO A 368 9.25 20.86 53.72
N GLU A 369 7.93 20.76 53.99
CA GLU A 369 7.40 19.89 55.02
C GLU A 369 5.87 19.69 54.91
N PRO A 370 5.27 18.78 55.76
CA PRO A 370 4.63 17.60 55.24
C PRO A 370 3.20 17.38 55.79
N GLU A 371 2.64 16.23 55.40
CA GLU A 371 1.66 15.37 56.13
C GLU A 371 0.26 15.86 56.53
N GLY A 372 -0.64 14.98 56.38
CA GLY A 372 -1.88 14.79 57.11
C GLY A 372 -3.11 14.74 56.26
N GLY A 373 -3.85 13.70 56.16
CA GLY A 373 -4.31 12.71 57.06
C GLY A 373 -5.54 12.02 56.52
N VAL A 374 -5.57 10.75 56.76
CA VAL A 374 -6.64 9.75 56.68
C VAL A 374 -8.04 10.24 57.08
N ARG A 375 -9.10 9.79 56.34
CA ARG A 375 -10.36 9.18 56.84
C ARG A 375 -11.20 8.64 55.70
N SER A 376 -11.34 7.37 55.57
CA SER A 376 -12.39 6.41 55.89
C SER A 376 -13.85 6.91 55.88
N GLY A 377 -14.70 6.20 55.12
CA GLY A 377 -16.17 6.34 55.17
C GLY A 377 -16.87 5.51 54.12
N THR A 378 -17.09 4.26 54.39
CA THR A 378 -18.16 3.28 54.23
C THR A 378 -19.50 3.77 53.70
N THR A 379 -19.93 3.08 52.69
CA THR A 379 -21.20 2.44 52.30
C THR A 379 -22.56 3.10 52.79
N PRO A 380 -23.70 2.83 52.14
CA PRO A 380 -24.16 1.53 51.61
C PRO A 380 -24.30 1.43 50.08
#